data_8f631d85ad3748a60330bfbc61dd630c
#
_entry.id   8f631d85ad3748a60330bfbc61dd630c
#
_cell.length_a   1.000
_cell.length_b   1.000
_cell.length_c   1.000
_cell.angle_alpha   90.00
_cell.angle_beta   90.00
_cell.angle_gamma   90.00
#
_symmetry.space_group_name_H-M   'P 1'
#
loop_
_entity.id
_entity.type
_entity.pdbx_description
1 polymer ?
#
loop_
_entity_poly.entity_id
_entity_poly.type
_entity_poly.pdbx_seq_one_letter_code
_entity_poly.pdbx_strand_id
1 'polypeptide(L)'
;MQHTFRLLLISAMAALAVIGCETSLDGNLNENQTPNTSLTIDNIEIDDGNRLSSRVNISWWGDDPDGYVDGYEYAISDTTEGNWRFTTRTDSVFILPISPGEEIEDVLFAVRAIDNEGAADPSAASIEFPLRNSDPVTELNTLELPPDTTFTIASFGWAISDPDGLPTVRSTEIAINDTLNGWVEIPIEAEDQQELFISVDISQEGADEGVADIYLGRNYRDTELQVSGFEFDQLNTFYVRTTDAALATSEIQSHEWYLKRQTSNVLILNDDASSSSLENLVFTRDRLSAIGISSDVIDISDGEGFGSGGVVPLSNAFPRIINPTLNRALAEWDHIYWMSSSLRRNINYAPEILSRFFDNNGTLFFNALSRVQDSSNPLLNFLPIQAYVSIDASRGENGFRIQNNYEVRPASGQGTVLLYNAGRNTGIWPFVPFDEEDALYEAELLKTFITGNLERYEGPSTVAAINPEGNLIFFGIPMIDFMDNGAEGDIEAVLQELLINRLGFSTQQ
;
A
#
# COMPACT_ATOMS: atom_id res chain seq x y z
N MET A 1 51.90 -2.33 98.75
CA MET A 1 52.16 -1.06 97.98
C MET A 1 52.15 -1.23 96.45
N GLN A 2 52.51 -2.40 95.89
CA GLN A 2 52.56 -2.58 94.43
C GLN A 2 51.19 -2.82 93.75
N HIS A 3 50.18 -3.33 94.43
CA HIS A 3 48.85 -3.57 93.85
C HIS A 3 48.00 -2.28 93.82
N THR A 4 48.12 -1.39 94.75
CA THR A 4 47.44 -0.08 94.82
C THR A 4 47.92 0.88 93.76
N PHE A 5 49.22 0.81 93.41
CA PHE A 5 49.81 1.66 92.36
C PHE A 5 49.38 1.26 90.93
N ARG A 6 49.17 -0.07 90.71
CA ARG A 6 48.67 -0.56 89.43
C ARG A 6 47.22 -0.22 89.19
N LEU A 7 46.39 -0.25 90.23
CA LEU A 7 44.97 0.13 90.09
C LEU A 7 44.80 1.64 89.83
N LEU A 8 45.64 2.47 90.46
CA LEU A 8 45.58 3.93 90.20
C LEU A 8 46.13 4.31 88.78
N LEU A 9 47.08 3.57 88.24
CA LEU A 9 47.53 3.77 86.88
C LEU A 9 46.57 3.31 85.85
N ILE A 10 45.83 2.26 86.10
CA ILE A 10 44.78 1.77 85.18
C ILE A 10 43.53 2.66 85.23
N SER A 11 43.19 3.23 86.41
CA SER A 11 42.07 4.17 86.53
C SER A 11 42.43 5.55 85.89
N ALA A 12 43.71 6.00 85.97
CA ALA A 12 44.16 7.22 85.32
C ALA A 12 44.22 7.08 83.79
N MET A 13 44.60 5.86 83.29
CA MET A 13 44.61 5.58 81.85
C MET A 13 43.18 5.42 81.31
N ALA A 14 42.26 4.87 82.09
CA ALA A 14 40.83 4.81 81.71
C ALA A 14 40.17 6.20 81.73
N ALA A 15 40.53 7.09 82.64
CA ALA A 15 40.03 8.46 82.66
C ALA A 15 40.60 9.34 81.54
N LEU A 16 41.82 9.08 81.03
CA LEU A 16 42.37 9.77 79.89
C LEU A 16 41.80 9.26 78.54
N ALA A 17 41.28 8.05 78.49
CA ALA A 17 40.62 7.51 77.29
C ALA A 17 39.17 8.01 77.09
N VAL A 18 38.55 8.59 78.13
CA VAL A 18 37.18 9.13 78.03
C VAL A 18 37.18 10.67 77.70
N ILE A 19 38.32 11.32 77.83
CA ILE A 19 38.42 12.77 77.53
C ILE A 19 38.87 13.05 76.06
N GLY A 20 39.18 11.95 75.29
CA GLY A 20 39.66 12.08 73.92
C GLY A 20 38.61 11.93 72.82
N CYS A 21 37.32 11.99 73.10
CA CYS A 21 36.27 11.82 72.09
C CYS A 21 35.18 12.86 72.24
N GLU A 22 35.53 14.11 72.42
CA GLU A 22 34.67 15.26 72.15
C GLU A 22 35.49 16.38 71.46
N THR A 23 36.15 16.02 70.35
CA THR A 23 36.26 17.03 69.29
C THR A 23 35.01 16.80 68.46
N SER A 24 33.95 17.51 68.75
CA SER A 24 32.97 17.86 67.74
C SER A 24 33.82 18.39 66.57
N LEU A 25 33.85 17.66 65.46
CA LEU A 25 34.11 18.22 64.19
C LEU A 25 32.92 19.15 63.90
N ASP A 26 32.88 20.31 64.58
CA ASP A 26 32.19 21.45 64.05
C ASP A 26 32.99 21.93 62.85
N GLY A 27 33.00 21.13 61.79
CA GLY A 27 33.17 21.66 60.45
C GLY A 27 31.94 22.55 60.27
N ASN A 28 32.10 23.83 60.21
CA ASN A 28 31.09 24.65 59.58
C ASN A 28 30.86 24.02 58.22
N LEU A 29 29.72 23.37 58.04
CA LEU A 29 29.21 23.10 56.73
C LEU A 29 29.14 24.46 56.06
N ASN A 30 30.04 24.72 55.13
CA ASN A 30 29.88 25.88 54.28
C ASN A 30 28.45 25.82 53.75
N GLU A 31 27.75 26.94 53.84
CA GLU A 31 26.44 27.02 53.20
C GLU A 31 26.59 26.62 51.75
N ASN A 32 25.74 25.71 51.27
CA ASN A 32 25.75 25.27 49.88
C ASN A 32 25.72 26.49 48.96
N GLN A 33 26.63 26.55 48.02
CA GLN A 33 26.67 27.59 46.99
C GLN A 33 25.85 27.09 45.80
N THR A 34 24.99 27.92 45.28
CA THR A 34 24.22 27.59 44.10
C THR A 34 25.10 27.47 42.86
N PRO A 35 24.79 26.55 41.97
CA PRO A 35 25.49 26.39 40.71
C PRO A 35 25.33 27.59 39.79
N ASN A 36 26.14 27.70 38.75
CA ASN A 36 26.05 28.75 37.75
C ASN A 36 25.90 28.09 36.37
N THR A 37 24.99 28.60 35.53
CA THR A 37 24.62 28.05 34.25
C THR A 37 25.09 28.90 33.10
N SER A 38 25.56 28.25 32.01
CA SER A 38 25.89 28.89 30.75
C SER A 38 25.19 28.19 29.61
N LEU A 39 24.83 28.95 28.58
CA LEU A 39 24.06 28.50 27.42
C LEU A 39 24.80 28.92 26.13
N THR A 40 24.79 28.06 25.11
CA THR A 40 25.27 28.35 23.77
C THR A 40 24.36 27.75 22.71
N ILE A 41 24.39 28.31 21.52
CA ILE A 41 23.66 27.84 20.34
C ILE A 41 24.66 27.32 19.34
N ASP A 42 24.50 26.06 18.90
CA ASP A 42 25.49 25.42 18.04
C ASP A 42 25.24 25.61 16.54
N ASN A 43 23.97 25.80 16.13
CA ASN A 43 23.66 26.04 14.72
C ASN A 43 22.43 26.96 14.61
N ILE A 44 22.58 28.01 13.82
CA ILE A 44 21.49 28.97 13.53
C ILE A 44 21.23 28.91 12.04
N GLU A 45 20.10 28.32 11.64
CA GLU A 45 19.55 28.51 10.31
C GLU A 45 18.79 29.83 10.30
N ILE A 46 19.28 30.81 9.57
CA ILE A 46 18.71 32.16 9.48
C ILE A 46 18.07 32.28 8.10
N ASP A 47 16.79 32.61 8.06
CA ASP A 47 16.08 32.94 6.85
C ASP A 47 16.42 34.34 6.30
N ASP A 48 15.82 34.73 5.17
CA ASP A 48 16.01 36.04 4.49
C ASP A 48 15.64 37.24 5.37
N GLY A 49 15.02 37.04 6.54
CA GLY A 49 14.62 38.11 7.46
C GLY A 49 15.44 38.18 8.75
N ASN A 50 16.57 37.49 8.88
CA ASN A 50 17.35 37.32 10.12
C ASN A 50 16.55 36.66 11.26
N ARG A 51 15.58 35.81 10.92
CA ARG A 51 14.83 34.99 11.88
C ARG A 51 15.19 33.53 11.73
N LEU A 52 14.91 32.76 12.75
CA LEU A 52 15.29 31.37 12.88
C LEU A 52 14.07 30.48 12.59
N SER A 53 14.29 29.27 12.07
CA SER A 53 13.26 28.23 12.12
C SER A 53 12.96 27.86 13.57
N SER A 54 11.81 27.27 13.83
CA SER A 54 11.44 26.89 15.19
C SER A 54 12.25 25.71 15.73
N ARG A 55 12.99 24.99 14.86
CA ARG A 55 13.87 23.90 15.22
C ARG A 55 15.29 24.41 15.52
N VAL A 56 15.65 24.45 16.81
CA VAL A 56 16.94 24.97 17.29
C VAL A 56 17.73 23.90 18.05
N ASN A 57 19.04 23.88 17.89
CA ASN A 57 19.95 23.06 18.70
C ASN A 57 20.61 23.93 19.76
N ILE A 58 20.36 23.59 21.03
CA ILE A 58 20.79 24.37 22.19
C ILE A 58 21.66 23.49 23.06
N SER A 59 22.85 24.02 23.45
CA SER A 59 23.77 23.37 24.38
C SER A 59 23.96 24.24 25.63
N TRP A 60 24.09 23.61 26.78
CA TRP A 60 24.33 24.29 28.05
C TRP A 60 25.24 23.49 28.94
N TRP A 61 25.84 24.18 29.91
CA TRP A 61 26.67 23.57 30.95
C TRP A 61 26.53 24.36 32.23
N GLY A 62 26.81 23.70 33.35
CA GLY A 62 26.82 24.33 34.66
C GLY A 62 28.13 24.03 35.39
N ASP A 63 28.51 24.94 36.30
CA ASP A 63 29.62 24.79 37.23
C ASP A 63 29.11 25.03 38.65
N ASP A 64 29.53 24.16 39.59
CA ASP A 64 29.15 24.26 41.00
C ASP A 64 30.44 24.46 41.83
N PRO A 65 30.56 25.59 42.55
CA PRO A 65 31.79 25.97 43.27
C PRO A 65 32.20 25.01 44.40
N ASP A 66 31.27 24.29 45.02
CA ASP A 66 31.52 23.46 46.20
C ASP A 66 30.98 22.03 46.07
N GLY A 67 30.39 21.64 44.90
CA GLY A 67 29.86 20.34 44.63
C GLY A 67 29.97 19.92 43.19
N TYR A 68 28.89 19.39 42.62
CA TYR A 68 28.74 19.07 41.23
C TYR A 68 27.31 19.27 40.77
N VAL A 69 27.13 19.53 39.46
CA VAL A 69 25.82 19.67 38.85
C VAL A 69 25.19 18.26 38.66
N ASP A 70 24.05 18.02 39.30
CA ASP A 70 23.28 16.76 39.20
C ASP A 70 22.41 16.72 37.94
N GLY A 71 21.95 17.90 37.51
CA GLY A 71 21.12 18.01 36.31
C GLY A 71 20.78 19.46 35.99
N TYR A 72 19.83 19.63 35.11
CA TYR A 72 19.38 20.93 34.65
C TYR A 72 17.84 20.98 34.61
N GLU A 73 17.29 22.17 34.76
CA GLU A 73 15.90 22.44 34.44
C GLU A 73 15.84 23.47 33.32
N TYR A 74 14.97 23.25 32.36
CA TYR A 74 14.71 24.21 31.29
C TYR A 74 13.23 24.59 31.22
N ALA A 75 12.97 25.80 30.73
CA ALA A 75 11.64 26.34 30.51
C ALA A 75 11.57 27.06 29.17
N ILE A 76 10.43 27.00 28.51
CA ILE A 76 10.16 27.64 27.23
C ILE A 76 9.00 28.61 27.43
N SER A 77 9.18 29.86 27.02
CA SER A 77 8.25 31.00 27.12
C SER A 77 7.84 31.38 28.55
N ASP A 78 7.57 30.44 29.43
CA ASP A 78 7.11 30.69 30.81
C ASP A 78 8.10 30.08 31.81
N THR A 79 8.78 30.95 32.54
CA THR A 79 9.78 30.61 33.59
C THR A 79 9.19 30.60 35.00
N THR A 80 7.86 30.65 35.18
CA THR A 80 7.22 30.53 36.47
C THR A 80 7.42 29.15 37.08
N GLU A 81 7.39 29.10 38.44
CA GLU A 81 7.57 27.86 39.18
C GLU A 81 6.50 26.82 38.74
N GLY A 82 6.96 25.60 38.36
CA GLY A 82 6.10 24.51 37.84
C GLY A 82 6.17 24.31 36.33
N ASN A 83 6.73 25.24 35.58
CA ASN A 83 6.95 25.08 34.10
C ASN A 83 8.36 24.61 33.74
N TRP A 84 9.20 24.42 34.72
CA TRP A 84 10.54 23.91 34.57
C TRP A 84 10.53 22.39 34.38
N ARG A 85 11.30 21.89 33.39
CA ARG A 85 11.44 20.47 33.06
C ARG A 85 12.85 20.01 33.34
N PHE A 86 13.01 18.97 34.16
CA PHE A 86 14.29 18.41 34.54
C PHE A 86 14.88 17.56 33.38
N THR A 87 16.22 17.66 33.22
CA THR A 87 17.02 16.87 32.30
C THR A 87 18.44 16.69 32.81
N THR A 88 19.07 15.56 32.50
CA THR A 88 20.51 15.34 32.74
C THR A 88 21.36 15.58 31.47
N ARG A 89 20.71 15.98 30.38
CA ARG A 89 21.40 16.29 29.13
C ARG A 89 22.03 17.68 29.20
N THR A 90 23.10 17.87 28.42
CA THR A 90 23.78 19.15 28.25
C THR A 90 23.53 19.76 26.88
N ASP A 91 22.77 19.07 26.01
CA ASP A 91 22.36 19.55 24.70
C ASP A 91 21.04 18.92 24.31
N SER A 92 20.27 19.58 23.47
CA SER A 92 19.09 19.01 22.83
C SER A 92 18.63 19.84 21.63
N VAL A 93 17.93 19.18 20.70
CA VAL A 93 17.18 19.84 19.66
C VAL A 93 15.78 20.13 20.20
N PHE A 94 15.38 21.40 20.16
CA PHE A 94 14.05 21.84 20.54
C PHE A 94 13.28 22.28 19.30
N ILE A 95 11.99 22.03 19.31
CA ILE A 95 11.03 22.68 18.45
C ILE A 95 10.32 23.70 19.33
N LEU A 96 10.68 24.96 19.14
CA LEU A 96 10.11 26.06 19.92
C LEU A 96 8.74 26.42 19.36
N PRO A 97 7.68 26.52 20.19
CA PRO A 97 6.33 26.74 19.71
C PRO A 97 6.16 28.16 19.17
N ILE A 98 5.44 28.28 18.05
CA ILE A 98 4.90 29.52 17.54
C ILE A 98 3.39 29.50 17.81
N SER A 99 2.86 30.62 18.28
CA SER A 99 1.43 30.73 18.63
C SER A 99 0.54 30.58 17.38
N PRO A 100 -0.61 29.88 17.48
CA PRO A 100 -1.51 29.70 16.36
C PRO A 100 -1.97 31.02 15.72
N GLY A 101 -1.76 31.15 14.42
CA GLY A 101 -2.08 32.37 13.65
C GLY A 101 -0.97 33.41 13.59
N GLU A 102 0.16 33.19 14.24
CA GLU A 102 1.33 34.06 14.18
C GLU A 102 2.37 33.48 13.20
N GLU A 103 2.85 34.30 12.28
CA GLU A 103 3.96 33.98 11.38
C GLU A 103 5.30 34.16 12.09
N ILE A 104 5.36 35.07 13.05
CA ILE A 104 6.58 35.54 13.71
C ILE A 104 6.35 35.60 15.20
N GLU A 105 7.26 35.01 15.99
CA GLU A 105 7.22 35.06 17.45
C GLU A 105 8.62 35.09 18.05
N ASP A 106 8.81 35.84 19.10
CA ASP A 106 10.04 35.86 19.89
C ASP A 106 9.85 34.97 21.12
N VAL A 107 10.53 33.81 21.13
CA VAL A 107 10.34 32.74 22.13
C VAL A 107 11.53 32.70 23.10
N LEU A 108 11.25 32.85 24.38
CA LEU A 108 12.25 32.76 25.45
C LEU A 108 12.55 31.28 25.76
N PHE A 109 13.83 30.91 25.72
CA PHE A 109 14.35 29.67 26.28
C PHE A 109 15.21 30.00 27.50
N ALA A 110 14.98 29.31 28.62
CA ALA A 110 15.77 29.45 29.83
C ALA A 110 16.21 28.09 30.37
N VAL A 111 17.40 28.00 30.91
CA VAL A 111 17.95 26.81 31.55
C VAL A 111 18.70 27.15 32.81
N ARG A 112 18.59 26.30 33.83
CA ARG A 112 19.29 26.45 35.12
C ARG A 112 19.85 25.12 35.61
N ALA A 113 21.04 25.11 36.14
CA ALA A 113 21.65 23.95 36.76
C ALA A 113 21.05 23.68 38.14
N ILE A 114 21.03 22.39 38.49
CA ILE A 114 20.67 21.90 39.84
C ILE A 114 21.90 21.19 40.39
N ASP A 115 22.32 21.53 41.60
CA ASP A 115 23.44 20.88 42.26
C ASP A 115 23.05 19.57 42.97
N ASN A 116 24.03 18.88 43.51
CA ASN A 116 23.87 17.66 44.25
C ASN A 116 23.15 17.78 45.61
N GLU A 117 22.90 19.01 46.09
CA GLU A 117 22.11 19.31 47.31
C GLU A 117 20.71 19.77 46.96
N GLY A 118 20.35 19.89 45.67
CA GLY A 118 19.04 20.26 45.13
C GLY A 118 18.83 21.75 45.03
N ALA A 119 19.85 22.60 45.17
CA ALA A 119 19.74 24.02 44.92
C ALA A 119 19.82 24.33 43.42
N ALA A 120 18.95 25.21 42.98
CA ALA A 120 18.93 25.66 41.58
C ALA A 120 19.70 26.96 41.40
N ASP A 121 20.31 27.16 40.25
CA ASP A 121 20.87 28.46 39.86
C ASP A 121 19.77 29.52 39.88
N PRO A 122 19.90 30.56 40.74
CA PRO A 122 18.91 31.64 40.85
C PRO A 122 18.90 32.56 39.62
N SER A 123 19.95 32.50 38.80
CA SER A 123 20.17 33.33 37.61
C SER A 123 20.17 32.51 36.33
N ALA A 124 19.08 31.82 36.03
CA ALA A 124 18.97 30.98 34.86
C ALA A 124 19.52 31.64 33.60
N ALA A 125 20.38 30.91 32.85
CA ALA A 125 20.81 31.35 31.54
C ALA A 125 19.63 31.37 30.58
N SER A 126 19.43 32.44 29.83
CA SER A 126 18.29 32.57 28.93
C SER A 126 18.64 33.27 27.64
N ILE A 127 17.90 32.96 26.60
CA ILE A 127 17.99 33.57 25.28
C ILE A 127 16.59 33.71 24.68
N GLU A 128 16.38 34.78 23.93
CA GLU A 128 15.17 35.02 23.16
C GLU A 128 15.45 34.71 21.71
N PHE A 129 14.65 33.76 21.14
CA PHE A 129 14.76 33.30 19.75
C PHE A 129 13.74 34.05 18.91
N PRO A 130 14.19 34.85 17.91
CA PRO A 130 13.30 35.47 16.95
C PRO A 130 12.91 34.42 15.88
N LEU A 131 11.80 33.75 16.07
CA LEU A 131 11.34 32.68 15.19
C LEU A 131 10.49 33.21 14.04
N ARG A 132 10.51 32.50 12.91
CA ARG A 132 9.52 32.57 11.85
C ARG A 132 9.06 31.19 11.53
N ASN A 133 7.72 31.01 11.40
CA ASN A 133 7.12 29.79 10.93
C ASN A 133 7.46 29.53 9.46
N SER A 134 7.77 28.29 9.13
CA SER A 134 7.89 27.81 7.76
C SER A 134 6.62 27.07 7.38
N ASP A 135 6.08 27.31 6.19
CA ASP A 135 4.91 26.58 5.73
C ASP A 135 5.23 25.08 5.59
N PRO A 136 4.31 24.19 5.96
CA PRO A 136 4.46 22.77 5.72
C PRO A 136 4.44 22.47 4.22
N VAL A 137 4.95 21.32 3.84
CA VAL A 137 5.05 20.88 2.44
C VAL A 137 4.27 19.59 2.27
N THR A 138 3.44 19.55 1.24
CA THR A 138 2.70 18.36 0.79
C THR A 138 3.14 18.00 -0.62
N GLU A 139 3.50 16.73 -0.85
CA GLU A 139 3.92 16.22 -2.16
C GLU A 139 3.15 14.94 -2.51
N LEU A 140 2.51 14.91 -3.68
CA LEU A 140 1.83 13.71 -4.15
C LEU A 140 2.83 12.62 -4.53
N ASN A 141 2.59 11.40 -4.06
CA ASN A 141 3.34 10.22 -4.50
C ASN A 141 2.77 9.71 -5.83
N THR A 142 3.40 10.07 -6.92
CA THR A 142 2.94 9.75 -8.28
C THR A 142 2.88 8.25 -8.60
N LEU A 143 3.50 7.40 -7.79
CA LEU A 143 3.41 5.94 -7.94
C LEU A 143 2.13 5.37 -7.32
N GLU A 144 1.47 6.14 -6.45
CA GLU A 144 0.29 5.71 -5.68
C GLU A 144 -0.97 6.51 -6.00
N LEU A 145 -0.90 7.33 -7.04
CA LEU A 145 -2.08 8.00 -7.57
C LEU A 145 -2.90 7.03 -8.44
N PRO A 146 -4.21 7.26 -8.56
CA PRO A 146 -5.04 6.49 -9.46
C PRO A 146 -4.55 6.69 -10.92
N PRO A 147 -4.82 5.72 -11.81
CA PRO A 147 -4.64 5.89 -13.23
C PRO A 147 -5.60 6.94 -13.79
N ASP A 148 -5.47 7.28 -15.08
CA ASP A 148 -6.33 8.25 -15.76
C ASP A 148 -7.83 7.94 -15.64
N THR A 149 -8.19 6.68 -15.43
CA THR A 149 -9.59 6.23 -15.27
C THR A 149 -9.68 5.14 -14.19
N THR A 150 -10.63 5.32 -13.27
CA THR A 150 -11.01 4.28 -12.31
C THR A 150 -12.51 4.03 -12.34
N PHE A 151 -12.93 2.93 -11.72
CA PHE A 151 -14.29 2.72 -11.27
C PHE A 151 -14.42 3.22 -9.81
N THR A 152 -15.24 2.59 -9.01
CA THR A 152 -15.62 3.01 -7.65
C THR A 152 -14.50 3.02 -6.63
N ILE A 153 -13.41 2.31 -6.87
CA ILE A 153 -12.27 2.25 -5.95
C ILE A 153 -11.09 3.07 -6.52
N ALA A 154 -10.59 3.99 -5.72
CA ALA A 154 -9.37 4.75 -6.03
C ALA A 154 -8.46 4.84 -4.80
N SER A 155 -7.19 5.13 -5.01
CA SER A 155 -6.22 5.37 -3.94
C SER A 155 -5.34 6.56 -4.23
N PHE A 156 -4.91 7.24 -3.16
CA PHE A 156 -4.07 8.41 -3.22
C PHE A 156 -2.98 8.30 -2.16
N GLY A 157 -1.76 8.61 -2.55
CA GLY A 157 -0.61 8.67 -1.67
C GLY A 157 0.04 10.05 -1.70
N TRP A 158 0.49 10.55 -0.56
CA TRP A 158 1.26 11.79 -0.46
C TRP A 158 2.24 11.75 0.71
N ALA A 159 3.28 12.55 0.59
CA ALA A 159 4.24 12.80 1.66
C ALA A 159 3.98 14.16 2.28
N ILE A 160 4.25 14.27 3.58
CA ILE A 160 4.20 15.52 4.32
C ILE A 160 5.55 15.80 4.96
N SER A 161 5.95 17.05 5.00
CA SER A 161 7.14 17.51 5.70
C SER A 161 6.95 18.94 6.19
N ASP A 162 7.80 19.34 7.13
CA ASP A 162 7.83 20.69 7.63
C ASP A 162 9.29 21.06 7.92
N PRO A 163 9.82 22.21 7.41
CA PRO A 163 11.16 22.65 7.72
C PRO A 163 11.42 22.86 9.20
N ASP A 164 10.38 23.24 9.96
CA ASP A 164 10.42 23.38 11.42
C ASP A 164 10.41 22.04 12.15
N GLY A 165 10.09 20.97 11.43
CA GLY A 165 10.11 19.60 11.90
C GLY A 165 8.74 18.94 11.87
N LEU A 166 8.69 17.67 11.53
CA LEU A 166 7.45 16.92 11.40
C LEU A 166 6.48 17.00 12.61
N PRO A 167 6.94 17.10 13.87
CA PRO A 167 6.05 17.28 15.02
C PRO A 167 5.26 18.61 15.03
N THR A 168 5.60 19.58 14.16
CA THR A 168 4.80 20.81 14.00
C THR A 168 3.58 20.58 13.11
N VAL A 169 3.56 19.56 12.29
CA VAL A 169 2.40 19.24 11.46
C VAL A 169 1.21 18.86 12.35
N ARG A 170 0.09 19.55 12.13
CA ARG A 170 -1.14 19.40 12.92
C ARG A 170 -2.17 18.51 12.25
N SER A 171 -2.45 18.76 10.97
CA SER A 171 -3.48 18.06 10.21
C SER A 171 -3.15 18.00 8.73
N THR A 172 -3.71 17.01 8.05
CA THR A 172 -3.80 16.98 6.59
C THR A 172 -5.25 16.84 6.20
N GLU A 173 -5.65 17.49 5.11
CA GLU A 173 -7.02 17.54 4.65
C GLU A 173 -7.08 17.20 3.15
N ILE A 174 -8.13 16.50 2.75
CA ILE A 174 -8.44 16.20 1.35
C ILE A 174 -9.76 16.82 0.95
N ALA A 175 -9.92 17.09 -0.35
CA ALA A 175 -11.19 17.50 -0.94
C ALA A 175 -11.35 16.91 -2.35
N ILE A 176 -12.58 16.75 -2.79
CA ILE A 176 -12.92 16.32 -4.14
C ILE A 176 -13.72 17.43 -4.80
N ASN A 177 -13.23 17.92 -5.94
CA ASN A 177 -13.85 18.94 -6.79
C ASN A 177 -14.16 20.31 -6.12
N ASP A 178 -14.29 20.39 -4.80
CA ASP A 178 -14.62 21.63 -4.05
C ASP A 178 -13.56 21.94 -2.99
N THR A 179 -12.75 22.98 -3.24
CA THR A 179 -11.75 23.50 -2.28
C THR A 179 -12.28 24.58 -1.35
N LEU A 180 -13.56 24.95 -1.44
CA LEU A 180 -14.15 25.98 -0.59
C LEU A 180 -14.80 25.36 0.68
N ASN A 181 -15.52 24.23 0.52
CA ASN A 181 -16.30 23.63 1.60
C ASN A 181 -16.10 22.11 1.73
N GLY A 182 -15.37 21.48 0.79
CA GLY A 182 -15.24 20.03 0.66
C GLY A 182 -14.11 19.39 1.47
N TRP A 183 -13.41 20.11 2.33
CA TRP A 183 -12.27 19.60 3.06
C TRP A 183 -12.65 18.62 4.16
N VAL A 184 -12.01 17.47 4.17
CA VAL A 184 -12.12 16.40 5.18
C VAL A 184 -10.75 16.18 5.80
N GLU A 185 -10.65 16.30 7.12
CA GLU A 185 -9.41 16.05 7.85
C GLU A 185 -9.12 14.55 7.92
N ILE A 186 -7.89 14.17 7.54
CA ILE A 186 -7.38 12.80 7.59
C ILE A 186 -6.51 12.65 8.84
N PRO A 187 -6.78 11.68 9.72
CA PRO A 187 -5.97 11.44 10.90
C PRO A 187 -4.52 11.11 10.53
N ILE A 188 -3.57 11.81 11.17
CA ILE A 188 -2.14 11.53 11.06
C ILE A 188 -1.75 10.68 12.27
N GLU A 189 -1.36 9.43 12.06
CA GLU A 189 -0.86 8.56 13.11
C GLU A 189 0.67 8.65 13.23
N ALA A 190 1.18 8.36 14.42
CA ALA A 190 2.62 8.47 14.68
C ALA A 190 3.48 7.56 13.78
N GLU A 191 2.90 6.52 13.23
CA GLU A 191 3.56 5.58 12.33
C GLU A 191 3.59 6.08 10.87
N ASP A 192 2.63 6.94 10.48
CA ASP A 192 2.40 7.41 9.11
C ASP A 192 2.83 8.88 8.90
N GLN A 193 3.59 9.45 9.83
CA GLN A 193 3.88 10.90 9.87
C GLN A 193 4.55 11.48 8.62
N GLN A 194 5.17 10.66 7.77
CA GLN A 194 5.85 11.15 6.57
C GLN A 194 5.13 10.79 5.27
N GLU A 195 4.50 9.62 5.21
CA GLU A 195 3.81 9.14 4.02
C GLU A 195 2.41 8.68 4.39
N LEU A 196 1.42 9.30 3.80
CA LEU A 196 0.03 8.92 3.97
C LEU A 196 -0.47 8.23 2.70
N PHE A 197 -1.33 7.26 2.92
CA PHE A 197 -2.01 6.53 1.87
C PHE A 197 -3.46 6.33 2.26
N ILE A 198 -4.37 6.68 1.37
CA ILE A 198 -5.80 6.40 1.52
C ILE A 198 -6.32 5.61 0.33
N SER A 199 -7.37 4.85 0.58
CA SER A 199 -8.25 4.30 -0.45
C SER A 199 -9.66 4.79 -0.21
N VAL A 200 -10.36 5.14 -1.27
CA VAL A 200 -11.76 5.57 -1.25
C VAL A 200 -12.63 4.52 -1.92
N ASP A 201 -13.80 4.26 -1.34
CA ASP A 201 -14.83 3.35 -1.84
C ASP A 201 -16.09 4.18 -2.12
N ILE A 202 -16.35 4.44 -3.42
CA ILE A 202 -17.33 5.42 -3.88
C ILE A 202 -18.67 4.73 -4.10
N SER A 203 -19.66 5.05 -3.28
CA SER A 203 -21.01 4.51 -3.43
C SER A 203 -21.67 5.07 -4.69
N GLN A 204 -22.30 4.18 -5.45
CA GLN A 204 -23.14 4.52 -6.61
C GLN A 204 -24.62 4.65 -6.27
N GLU A 205 -25.00 4.44 -4.99
CA GLU A 205 -26.38 4.47 -4.57
C GLU A 205 -26.92 5.90 -4.42
N GLY A 206 -27.93 6.20 -5.17
CA GLY A 206 -28.97 7.20 -4.83
C GLY A 206 -28.72 8.67 -5.17
N ALA A 207 -27.56 9.10 -5.69
CA ALA A 207 -27.30 10.51 -6.01
C ALA A 207 -26.54 10.71 -7.31
N ASP A 208 -26.73 11.91 -7.92
CA ASP A 208 -25.88 12.37 -9.03
C ASP A 208 -24.43 12.61 -8.56
N GLU A 209 -24.24 12.87 -7.26
CA GLU A 209 -22.97 13.13 -6.59
C GLU A 209 -22.62 11.97 -5.67
N GLY A 210 -21.46 11.33 -5.91
CA GLY A 210 -20.98 10.19 -5.13
C GLY A 210 -20.41 10.60 -3.77
N VAL A 211 -20.62 9.74 -2.77
CA VAL A 211 -19.99 9.80 -1.46
C VAL A 211 -19.11 8.56 -1.30
N ALA A 212 -17.92 8.74 -0.75
CA ALA A 212 -16.99 7.64 -0.55
C ALA A 212 -16.62 7.46 0.92
N ASP A 213 -16.53 6.22 1.35
CA ASP A 213 -15.89 5.84 2.60
C ASP A 213 -14.37 5.90 2.44
N ILE A 214 -13.68 6.40 3.47
CA ILE A 214 -12.22 6.58 3.48
C ILE A 214 -11.58 5.50 4.34
N TYR A 215 -10.60 4.81 3.76
CA TYR A 215 -9.78 3.81 4.44
C TYR A 215 -8.33 4.27 4.49
N LEU A 216 -7.70 4.17 5.69
CA LEU A 216 -6.31 4.57 5.91
C LEU A 216 -5.34 3.41 5.76
N GLY A 217 -4.19 3.74 5.20
CA GLY A 217 -3.05 2.85 5.10
C GLY A 217 -3.28 1.66 4.16
N ARG A 218 -2.24 0.86 3.97
CA ARG A 218 -2.27 -0.29 3.06
C ARG A 218 -3.02 -1.50 3.61
N ASN A 219 -3.42 -1.46 4.88
CA ASN A 219 -4.26 -2.46 5.55
C ASN A 219 -5.74 -2.10 5.56
N TYR A 220 -6.13 -1.01 4.89
CA TYR A 220 -7.53 -0.53 4.79
C TYR A 220 -8.23 -0.37 6.12
N ARG A 221 -7.60 0.31 7.05
CA ARG A 221 -8.24 0.63 8.31
C ARG A 221 -9.41 1.58 8.07
N ASP A 222 -10.59 1.14 8.48
CA ASP A 222 -11.81 1.95 8.46
C ASP A 222 -11.66 3.18 9.36
N THR A 223 -12.03 4.34 8.85
CA THR A 223 -11.93 5.61 9.56
C THR A 223 -13.29 6.14 10.02
N GLU A 224 -14.39 5.56 9.57
CA GLU A 224 -15.74 6.12 9.69
C GLU A 224 -15.87 7.52 9.04
N LEU A 225 -14.87 7.94 8.26
CA LEU A 225 -14.89 9.22 7.53
C LEU A 225 -15.44 9.01 6.13
N GLN A 226 -16.13 10.04 5.66
CA GLN A 226 -16.64 10.10 4.30
C GLN A 226 -16.20 11.38 3.61
N VAL A 227 -15.98 11.32 2.31
CA VAL A 227 -15.80 12.48 1.45
C VAL A 227 -16.82 12.44 0.32
N SER A 228 -17.42 13.59 0.01
CA SER A 228 -18.41 13.76 -1.05
C SER A 228 -17.84 14.58 -2.21
N GLY A 229 -18.62 14.73 -3.27
CA GLY A 229 -18.25 15.57 -4.41
C GLY A 229 -17.78 14.78 -5.65
N PHE A 230 -17.89 13.44 -5.65
CA PHE A 230 -17.54 12.64 -6.81
C PHE A 230 -18.62 12.73 -7.89
N GLU A 231 -18.20 12.99 -9.12
CA GLU A 231 -19.08 13.02 -10.30
C GLU A 231 -18.77 11.81 -11.19
N PHE A 232 -19.77 10.92 -11.37
CA PHE A 232 -19.62 9.75 -12.25
C PHE A 232 -19.63 10.13 -13.73
N ASP A 233 -18.85 9.41 -14.53
CA ASP A 233 -18.64 9.61 -15.96
C ASP A 233 -18.11 11.02 -16.31
N GLN A 234 -17.30 11.57 -15.39
CA GLN A 234 -16.69 12.88 -15.43
C GLN A 234 -15.23 12.85 -14.96
N LEU A 235 -14.49 13.91 -15.28
CA LEU A 235 -13.22 14.19 -14.64
C LEU A 235 -13.46 14.70 -13.22
N ASN A 236 -12.74 14.14 -12.28
CA ASN A 236 -12.73 14.55 -10.88
C ASN A 236 -11.33 15.03 -10.50
N THR A 237 -11.25 15.95 -9.56
CA THR A 237 -9.97 16.45 -9.05
C THR A 237 -9.88 16.17 -7.55
N PHE A 238 -8.88 15.41 -7.17
CA PHE A 238 -8.45 15.23 -5.80
C PHE A 238 -7.56 16.39 -5.38
N TYR A 239 -7.80 16.96 -4.21
CA TYR A 239 -6.98 18.00 -3.61
C TYR A 239 -6.49 17.54 -2.24
N VAL A 240 -5.27 17.95 -1.88
CA VAL A 240 -4.69 17.70 -0.56
C VAL A 240 -3.86 18.89 -0.12
N ARG A 241 -3.93 19.21 1.18
CA ARG A 241 -3.12 20.21 1.86
C ARG A 241 -2.79 19.77 3.29
N THR A 242 -1.77 20.35 3.85
CA THR A 242 -1.33 20.10 5.23
C THR A 242 -1.30 21.43 5.98
N THR A 243 -1.66 21.40 7.26
CA THR A 243 -1.65 22.56 8.16
C THR A 243 -0.75 22.25 9.35
N ASP A 244 0.08 23.21 9.75
CA ASP A 244 0.95 23.13 10.91
C ASP A 244 0.30 23.64 12.21
N ALA A 245 1.06 23.62 13.30
CA ALA A 245 0.62 24.10 14.61
C ALA A 245 0.43 25.63 14.67
N ALA A 246 1.12 26.39 13.83
CA ALA A 246 0.98 27.84 13.68
C ALA A 246 -0.21 28.21 12.77
N LEU A 247 -0.90 27.23 12.19
CA LEU A 247 -2.02 27.36 11.26
C LEU A 247 -1.62 27.85 9.85
N ALA A 248 -0.33 27.75 9.50
CA ALA A 248 0.08 27.92 8.12
C ALA A 248 -0.27 26.65 7.30
N THR A 249 -0.57 26.84 6.03
CA THR A 249 -1.00 25.74 5.15
C THR A 249 -0.04 25.58 3.98
N SER A 250 0.21 24.34 3.61
CA SER A 250 0.98 24.04 2.39
C SER A 250 0.30 24.55 1.12
N GLU A 251 1.04 24.62 0.02
CA GLU A 251 0.42 24.70 -1.30
C GLU A 251 -0.52 23.50 -1.51
N ILE A 252 -1.68 23.75 -2.14
CA ILE A 252 -2.63 22.70 -2.47
C ILE A 252 -2.06 21.88 -3.62
N GLN A 253 -1.90 20.58 -3.40
CA GLN A 253 -1.57 19.62 -4.43
C GLN A 253 -2.84 19.04 -5.04
N SER A 254 -2.81 18.68 -6.31
CA SER A 254 -3.98 18.15 -6.99
C SER A 254 -3.64 17.06 -8.01
N HIS A 255 -4.59 16.15 -8.22
CA HIS A 255 -4.54 15.12 -9.25
C HIS A 255 -5.91 14.95 -9.89
N GLU A 256 -5.94 14.90 -11.22
CA GLU A 256 -7.17 14.77 -12.01
C GLU A 256 -7.25 13.37 -12.60
N TRP A 257 -8.45 12.74 -12.54
CA TRP A 257 -8.71 11.43 -13.14
C TRP A 257 -10.20 11.33 -13.54
N TYR A 258 -10.51 10.39 -14.42
CA TYR A 258 -11.88 10.12 -14.85
C TYR A 258 -12.50 9.01 -13.98
N LEU A 259 -13.65 9.27 -13.35
CA LEU A 259 -14.41 8.31 -12.57
C LEU A 259 -15.51 7.70 -13.44
N LYS A 260 -15.37 6.41 -13.72
CA LYS A 260 -16.31 5.67 -14.54
C LYS A 260 -17.34 4.96 -13.67
N ARG A 261 -18.61 5.00 -14.12
CA ARG A 261 -19.69 4.25 -13.47
C ARG A 261 -19.56 2.77 -13.79
N GLN A 262 -19.70 1.93 -12.78
CA GLN A 262 -19.85 0.49 -12.96
C GLN A 262 -21.28 0.22 -13.46
N THR A 263 -21.42 -0.53 -14.56
CA THR A 263 -22.71 -0.79 -15.22
C THR A 263 -23.07 -2.26 -15.25
N SER A 264 -22.20 -3.12 -14.79
CA SER A 264 -22.37 -4.57 -14.80
C SER A 264 -21.70 -5.22 -13.58
N ASN A 265 -22.14 -6.41 -13.21
CA ASN A 265 -21.42 -7.28 -12.28
C ASN A 265 -20.41 -8.20 -12.99
N VAL A 266 -20.26 -8.06 -14.31
CA VAL A 266 -19.28 -8.79 -15.12
C VAL A 266 -18.24 -7.82 -15.65
N LEU A 267 -16.96 -8.13 -15.40
CA LEU A 267 -15.81 -7.41 -15.92
C LEU A 267 -15.11 -8.21 -17.02
N ILE A 268 -14.84 -7.59 -18.16
CA ILE A 268 -13.84 -8.10 -19.11
C ILE A 268 -12.50 -7.45 -18.79
N LEU A 269 -11.50 -8.28 -18.45
CA LEU A 269 -10.10 -7.88 -18.44
C LEU A 269 -9.47 -8.21 -19.79
N ASN A 270 -9.22 -7.18 -20.60
CA ASN A 270 -8.58 -7.34 -21.89
C ASN A 270 -7.05 -7.29 -21.73
N ASP A 271 -6.41 -8.46 -21.65
CA ASP A 271 -4.95 -8.65 -21.60
C ASP A 271 -4.39 -9.17 -22.95
N ASP A 272 -5.08 -8.89 -24.04
CA ASP A 272 -4.65 -9.29 -25.37
C ASP A 272 -3.76 -8.23 -26.03
N ALA A 273 -2.46 -8.44 -26.01
CA ALA A 273 -1.47 -7.56 -26.66
C ALA A 273 -1.24 -7.86 -28.14
N SER A 274 -2.09 -8.67 -28.77
CA SER A 274 -2.00 -8.95 -30.21
C SER A 274 -2.47 -7.76 -31.05
N SER A 275 -2.09 -7.73 -32.33
CA SER A 275 -2.59 -6.74 -33.27
C SER A 275 -4.11 -6.80 -33.52
N SER A 276 -4.75 -7.88 -33.08
CA SER A 276 -6.20 -8.12 -33.17
C SER A 276 -6.93 -7.89 -31.84
N SER A 277 -6.29 -7.29 -30.84
CA SER A 277 -6.85 -7.11 -29.51
C SER A 277 -8.25 -6.46 -29.53
N LEU A 278 -8.41 -5.39 -30.28
CA LEU A 278 -9.71 -4.70 -30.41
C LEU A 278 -10.78 -5.60 -31.07
N GLU A 279 -10.41 -6.34 -32.12
CA GLU A 279 -11.31 -7.28 -32.78
C GLU A 279 -11.75 -8.39 -31.83
N ASN A 280 -10.81 -8.93 -31.06
CA ASN A 280 -11.05 -9.97 -30.06
C ASN A 280 -11.96 -9.46 -28.93
N LEU A 281 -11.75 -8.22 -28.49
CA LEU A 281 -12.57 -7.58 -27.46
C LEU A 281 -14.01 -7.36 -27.97
N VAL A 282 -14.17 -6.81 -29.18
CA VAL A 282 -15.50 -6.60 -29.80
C VAL A 282 -16.21 -7.94 -29.96
N PHE A 283 -15.54 -8.95 -30.50
CA PHE A 283 -16.10 -10.31 -30.62
C PHE A 283 -16.58 -10.83 -29.26
N THR A 284 -15.75 -10.74 -28.21
CA THR A 284 -16.11 -11.24 -26.87
C THR A 284 -17.34 -10.51 -26.33
N ARG A 285 -17.39 -9.19 -26.43
CA ARG A 285 -18.54 -8.40 -25.98
C ARG A 285 -19.82 -8.75 -26.72
N ASP A 286 -19.75 -8.93 -28.05
CA ASP A 286 -20.92 -9.28 -28.87
C ASP A 286 -21.47 -10.65 -28.49
N ARG A 287 -20.58 -11.65 -28.24
CA ARG A 287 -21.00 -12.99 -27.81
C ARG A 287 -21.58 -13.01 -26.40
N LEU A 288 -20.99 -12.26 -25.47
CA LEU A 288 -21.58 -12.12 -24.12
C LEU A 288 -22.96 -11.43 -24.18
N SER A 289 -23.08 -10.37 -24.97
CA SER A 289 -24.37 -9.68 -25.17
C SER A 289 -25.43 -10.59 -25.80
N ALA A 290 -25.05 -11.45 -26.75
CA ALA A 290 -25.97 -12.39 -27.40
C ALA A 290 -26.58 -13.41 -26.42
N ILE A 291 -25.89 -13.75 -25.33
CA ILE A 291 -26.38 -14.59 -24.25
C ILE A 291 -26.96 -13.81 -23.06
N GLY A 292 -27.16 -12.48 -23.23
CA GLY A 292 -27.78 -11.62 -22.22
C GLY A 292 -26.87 -11.13 -21.11
N ILE A 293 -25.55 -11.21 -21.28
CA ILE A 293 -24.54 -10.71 -20.32
C ILE A 293 -24.05 -9.34 -20.80
N SER A 294 -24.31 -8.29 -19.99
CA SER A 294 -23.59 -7.02 -20.13
C SER A 294 -22.25 -7.08 -19.41
N SER A 295 -21.31 -6.21 -19.77
CA SER A 295 -19.98 -6.22 -19.17
C SER A 295 -19.35 -4.83 -19.15
N ASP A 296 -18.67 -4.52 -18.06
CA ASP A 296 -17.67 -3.45 -18.02
C ASP A 296 -16.34 -3.95 -18.62
N VAL A 297 -15.45 -3.04 -18.97
CA VAL A 297 -14.17 -3.40 -19.59
C VAL A 297 -13.04 -2.60 -18.91
N ILE A 298 -11.98 -3.30 -18.54
CA ILE A 298 -10.67 -2.72 -18.25
C ILE A 298 -9.67 -3.28 -19.24
N ASP A 299 -9.01 -2.40 -19.99
CA ASP A 299 -7.99 -2.77 -20.97
C ASP A 299 -6.60 -2.72 -20.30
N ILE A 300 -5.96 -3.87 -20.20
CA ILE A 300 -4.62 -4.04 -19.64
C ILE A 300 -3.63 -4.58 -20.69
N SER A 301 -3.98 -4.45 -21.97
CA SER A 301 -3.19 -4.94 -23.10
C SER A 301 -1.87 -4.20 -23.29
N ASP A 302 -1.73 -2.98 -22.77
CA ASP A 302 -0.52 -2.16 -22.80
C ASP A 302 0.52 -2.57 -21.76
N GLY A 303 0.16 -3.43 -20.79
CA GLY A 303 1.08 -3.91 -19.76
C GLY A 303 2.30 -4.63 -20.34
N GLU A 304 3.46 -4.50 -19.70
CA GLU A 304 4.73 -5.10 -20.16
C GLU A 304 4.79 -6.63 -19.99
N GLY A 305 3.86 -7.21 -19.26
CA GLY A 305 3.79 -8.62 -18.95
C GLY A 305 4.69 -9.05 -17.79
N PHE A 306 4.50 -10.29 -17.34
CA PHE A 306 5.17 -10.83 -16.17
C PHE A 306 6.67 -11.01 -16.39
N GLY A 307 7.48 -10.55 -15.45
CA GLY A 307 8.93 -10.74 -15.44
C GLY A 307 9.70 -9.83 -16.41
N SER A 308 9.07 -8.82 -17.01
CA SER A 308 9.75 -7.83 -17.87
C SER A 308 10.73 -6.95 -17.12
N GLY A 309 10.57 -6.83 -15.78
CA GLY A 309 11.34 -5.92 -14.93
C GLY A 309 10.91 -4.46 -15.06
N GLY A 310 9.79 -4.20 -15.72
CA GLY A 310 9.20 -2.87 -15.87
C GLY A 310 8.68 -2.28 -14.55
N VAL A 311 8.55 -0.96 -14.52
CA VAL A 311 8.00 -0.21 -13.37
C VAL A 311 6.48 -0.32 -13.32
N VAL A 312 5.84 -0.65 -14.44
CA VAL A 312 4.38 -0.81 -14.57
C VAL A 312 4.08 -2.29 -14.75
N PRO A 313 3.77 -3.01 -13.66
CA PRO A 313 3.66 -4.48 -13.72
C PRO A 313 2.42 -4.95 -14.49
N LEU A 314 1.31 -4.21 -14.46
CA LEU A 314 0.05 -4.65 -15.06
C LEU A 314 -0.31 -3.83 -16.30
N SER A 315 -0.60 -2.57 -16.16
CA SER A 315 -0.91 -1.65 -17.26
C SER A 315 -1.03 -0.22 -16.74
N ASN A 316 -1.19 0.76 -17.66
CA ASN A 316 -1.53 2.12 -17.27
C ASN A 316 -2.99 2.27 -16.80
N ALA A 317 -3.82 1.22 -16.92
CA ALA A 317 -5.18 1.19 -16.36
C ALA A 317 -5.23 0.89 -14.86
N PHE A 318 -4.07 0.63 -14.23
CA PHE A 318 -3.94 0.35 -12.81
C PHE A 318 -2.83 1.22 -12.19
N PRO A 319 -2.77 1.36 -10.87
CA PRO A 319 -1.66 2.01 -10.19
C PRO A 319 -0.31 1.42 -10.64
N ARG A 320 0.72 2.25 -10.72
CA ARG A 320 2.05 1.86 -11.26
C ARG A 320 2.73 0.76 -10.47
N ILE A 321 2.36 0.58 -9.23
CA ILE A 321 2.79 -0.55 -8.39
C ILE A 321 1.58 -1.38 -8.01
N ILE A 322 1.77 -2.67 -7.80
CA ILE A 322 0.73 -3.52 -7.21
C ILE A 322 0.56 -3.06 -5.77
N ASN A 323 -0.60 -2.49 -5.50
CA ASN A 323 -0.99 -2.08 -4.17
C ASN A 323 -2.29 -2.80 -3.74
N PRO A 324 -2.61 -2.81 -2.45
CA PRO A 324 -3.79 -3.50 -1.96
C PRO A 324 -5.11 -2.99 -2.55
N THR A 325 -5.15 -1.76 -3.07
CA THR A 325 -6.34 -1.16 -3.71
C THR A 325 -6.78 -1.96 -4.94
N LEU A 326 -5.84 -2.50 -5.71
CA LEU A 326 -6.14 -3.32 -6.88
C LEU A 326 -6.95 -4.57 -6.51
N ASN A 327 -6.62 -5.19 -5.39
CA ASN A 327 -7.35 -6.35 -4.86
C ASN A 327 -8.80 -5.99 -4.47
N ARG A 328 -9.03 -4.78 -3.96
CA ARG A 328 -10.38 -4.26 -3.70
C ARG A 328 -11.11 -3.92 -4.99
N ALA A 329 -10.46 -3.18 -5.88
CA ALA A 329 -11.05 -2.75 -7.13
C ALA A 329 -11.57 -3.92 -7.98
N LEU A 330 -10.80 -5.00 -8.09
CA LEU A 330 -11.22 -6.18 -8.84
C LEU A 330 -12.32 -6.99 -8.14
N ALA A 331 -12.49 -6.83 -6.83
CA ALA A 331 -13.53 -7.49 -6.05
C ALA A 331 -14.91 -6.78 -6.11
N GLU A 332 -15.02 -5.66 -6.85
CA GLU A 332 -16.30 -4.98 -7.10
C GLU A 332 -17.20 -5.71 -8.10
N TRP A 333 -16.62 -6.62 -8.89
CA TRP A 333 -17.40 -7.46 -9.79
C TRP A 333 -17.57 -8.87 -9.20
N ASP A 334 -18.72 -9.50 -9.50
CA ASP A 334 -18.97 -10.90 -9.14
C ASP A 334 -18.27 -11.86 -10.10
N HIS A 335 -18.06 -11.43 -11.35
CA HIS A 335 -17.56 -12.28 -12.42
C HIS A 335 -16.50 -11.56 -13.26
N ILE A 336 -15.41 -12.26 -13.57
CA ILE A 336 -14.37 -11.77 -14.46
C ILE A 336 -14.23 -12.70 -15.67
N TYR A 337 -14.31 -12.11 -16.87
CA TYR A 337 -13.87 -12.72 -18.12
C TYR A 337 -12.49 -12.16 -18.47
N TRP A 338 -11.44 -12.92 -18.21
CA TRP A 338 -10.06 -12.51 -18.50
C TRP A 338 -9.63 -13.09 -19.84
N MET A 339 -9.47 -12.26 -20.88
CA MET A 339 -8.96 -12.66 -22.18
C MET A 339 -7.49 -12.23 -22.32
N SER A 340 -6.64 -13.16 -22.78
CA SER A 340 -5.21 -12.90 -22.95
C SER A 340 -4.64 -13.57 -24.19
N SER A 341 -3.71 -12.89 -24.84
CA SER A 341 -2.97 -13.46 -25.97
C SER A 341 -1.90 -14.50 -25.56
N SER A 342 -1.56 -14.58 -24.28
CA SER A 342 -0.50 -15.46 -23.79
C SER A 342 -0.57 -15.70 -22.29
N LEU A 343 -0.20 -16.92 -21.86
CA LEU A 343 0.02 -17.25 -20.44
C LEU A 343 1.23 -16.54 -19.79
N ARG A 344 1.99 -15.76 -20.54
CA ARG A 344 3.12 -14.96 -20.02
C ARG A 344 2.78 -13.50 -19.76
N ARG A 345 1.50 -13.17 -19.82
CA ARG A 345 0.98 -11.84 -19.59
C ARG A 345 0.60 -11.63 -18.14
N ASN A 346 -0.26 -10.66 -17.89
CA ASN A 346 -0.67 -10.18 -16.58
C ASN A 346 -1.41 -11.23 -15.73
N ILE A 347 -1.92 -12.29 -16.33
CA ILE A 347 -2.53 -13.41 -15.59
C ILE A 347 -1.61 -13.99 -14.51
N ASN A 348 -0.30 -13.85 -14.65
CA ASN A 348 0.66 -14.31 -13.63
C ASN A 348 0.56 -13.52 -12.31
N TYR A 349 -0.08 -12.36 -12.31
CA TYR A 349 -0.37 -11.59 -11.10
C TYR A 349 -1.73 -11.98 -10.47
N ALA A 350 -2.56 -12.77 -11.16
CA ALA A 350 -3.89 -13.13 -10.69
C ALA A 350 -3.93 -13.74 -9.28
N PRO A 351 -3.01 -14.63 -8.86
CA PRO A 351 -3.01 -15.17 -7.51
C PRO A 351 -2.89 -14.10 -6.42
N GLU A 352 -2.22 -12.98 -6.74
CA GLU A 352 -1.98 -11.88 -5.80
C GLU A 352 -3.14 -10.87 -5.82
N ILE A 353 -3.61 -10.50 -7.02
CA ILE A 353 -4.59 -9.42 -7.19
C ILE A 353 -6.06 -9.88 -7.13
N LEU A 354 -6.35 -11.18 -7.18
CA LEU A 354 -7.70 -11.73 -7.14
C LEU A 354 -8.05 -12.45 -5.83
N SER A 355 -7.20 -12.39 -4.80
CA SER A 355 -7.49 -13.10 -3.55
C SER A 355 -8.82 -12.66 -2.93
N ARG A 356 -9.04 -11.33 -2.78
CA ARG A 356 -10.29 -10.79 -2.25
C ARG A 356 -11.50 -11.07 -3.14
N PHE A 357 -11.31 -11.06 -4.47
CA PHE A 357 -12.35 -11.42 -5.43
C PHE A 357 -12.88 -12.84 -5.17
N PHE A 358 -11.99 -13.82 -5.00
CA PHE A 358 -12.40 -15.19 -4.69
C PHE A 358 -12.94 -15.35 -3.27
N ASP A 359 -12.41 -14.61 -2.29
CA ASP A 359 -12.95 -14.58 -0.92
C ASP A 359 -14.40 -14.07 -0.88
N ASN A 360 -14.78 -13.21 -1.83
CA ASN A 360 -16.14 -12.71 -2.04
C ASN A 360 -16.98 -13.66 -2.94
N ASN A 361 -16.55 -14.89 -3.19
CA ASN A 361 -17.15 -15.87 -4.08
C ASN A 361 -17.16 -15.45 -5.57
N GLY A 362 -16.24 -14.61 -5.99
CA GLY A 362 -16.06 -14.23 -7.37
C GLY A 362 -15.72 -15.43 -8.26
N THR A 363 -16.13 -15.39 -9.54
CA THR A 363 -15.83 -16.45 -10.51
C THR A 363 -15.09 -15.93 -11.72
N LEU A 364 -14.08 -16.69 -12.15
CA LEU A 364 -13.18 -16.33 -13.23
C LEU A 364 -13.30 -17.28 -14.43
N PHE A 365 -13.60 -16.74 -15.60
CA PHE A 365 -13.36 -17.40 -16.87
C PHE A 365 -12.10 -16.84 -17.52
N PHE A 366 -11.07 -17.68 -17.62
CA PHE A 366 -9.79 -17.28 -18.23
C PHE A 366 -9.65 -17.92 -19.62
N ASN A 367 -9.59 -17.08 -20.66
CA ASN A 367 -9.47 -17.48 -22.04
C ASN A 367 -8.14 -17.04 -22.65
N ALA A 368 -7.27 -18.00 -22.94
CA ALA A 368 -5.96 -17.74 -23.54
C ALA A 368 -5.42 -18.99 -24.24
N LEU A 369 -4.53 -18.80 -25.21
CA LEU A 369 -3.91 -19.92 -25.87
C LEU A 369 -3.04 -20.75 -24.91
N SER A 370 -3.40 -22.02 -24.70
CA SER A 370 -2.64 -22.94 -23.84
C SER A 370 -1.24 -23.18 -24.42
N ARG A 371 -0.23 -22.84 -23.61
CA ARG A 371 1.20 -23.05 -23.91
C ARG A 371 1.89 -23.60 -22.68
N VAL A 372 2.82 -24.52 -22.89
CA VAL A 372 3.61 -25.06 -21.78
C VAL A 372 4.31 -23.95 -21.02
N GLN A 373 4.21 -24.00 -19.72
CA GLN A 373 4.92 -23.14 -18.78
C GLN A 373 6.01 -23.94 -18.06
N ASP A 374 7.00 -23.23 -17.54
CA ASP A 374 7.99 -23.84 -16.65
C ASP A 374 7.28 -24.41 -15.41
N SER A 375 7.69 -25.57 -14.94
CA SER A 375 7.09 -26.23 -13.78
C SER A 375 7.24 -25.42 -12.47
N SER A 376 8.13 -24.44 -12.45
CA SER A 376 8.30 -23.50 -11.34
C SER A 376 7.39 -22.26 -11.42
N ASN A 377 6.61 -22.11 -12.50
CA ASN A 377 5.74 -20.96 -12.66
C ASN A 377 4.56 -21.03 -11.66
N PRO A 378 4.40 -20.06 -10.75
CA PRO A 378 3.29 -20.03 -9.78
C PRO A 378 1.90 -20.11 -10.41
N LEU A 379 1.75 -19.69 -11.67
CA LEU A 379 0.50 -19.77 -12.42
C LEU A 379 -0.06 -21.20 -12.49
N LEU A 380 0.79 -22.22 -12.47
CA LEU A 380 0.34 -23.62 -12.48
C LEU A 380 -0.40 -24.02 -11.19
N ASN A 381 -0.13 -23.35 -10.08
CA ASN A 381 -0.87 -23.57 -8.85
C ASN A 381 -2.22 -22.85 -8.83
N PHE A 382 -2.42 -21.91 -9.75
CA PHE A 382 -3.62 -21.09 -9.85
C PHE A 382 -4.60 -21.66 -10.91
N LEU A 383 -4.08 -22.11 -12.05
CA LEU A 383 -4.89 -22.68 -13.11
C LEU A 383 -5.29 -24.14 -12.81
N PRO A 384 -6.39 -24.65 -13.37
CA PRO A 384 -6.82 -26.04 -13.22
C PRO A 384 -5.95 -27.02 -14.04
N ILE A 385 -4.64 -26.91 -13.88
CA ILE A 385 -3.65 -27.66 -14.64
C ILE A 385 -2.73 -28.44 -13.67
N GLN A 386 -2.90 -29.73 -13.56
CA GLN A 386 -1.99 -30.58 -12.79
C GLN A 386 -0.64 -30.73 -13.50
N ALA A 387 -0.68 -30.97 -14.81
CA ALA A 387 0.52 -31.13 -15.63
C ALA A 387 0.23 -30.85 -17.11
N TYR A 388 1.24 -30.40 -17.84
CA TYR A 388 1.20 -30.41 -19.29
C TYR A 388 1.56 -31.77 -19.84
N VAL A 389 0.95 -32.14 -20.98
CA VAL A 389 1.29 -33.35 -21.70
C VAL A 389 2.74 -33.29 -22.16
N SER A 390 3.52 -34.31 -21.87
CA SER A 390 4.93 -34.39 -22.25
C SER A 390 5.10 -34.79 -23.73
N ILE A 391 6.20 -34.33 -24.31
CA ILE A 391 6.67 -34.73 -25.65
C ILE A 391 7.93 -35.57 -25.53
N ASP A 392 8.16 -36.45 -26.50
CA ASP A 392 9.41 -37.17 -26.61
C ASP A 392 10.38 -36.46 -27.59
N ALA A 393 11.18 -35.54 -27.01
CA ALA A 393 12.17 -34.80 -27.78
C ALA A 393 13.24 -35.72 -28.47
N SER A 394 13.48 -36.93 -27.92
CA SER A 394 14.40 -37.88 -28.51
C SER A 394 13.89 -38.44 -29.85
N ARG A 395 12.58 -38.47 -30.06
CA ARG A 395 11.92 -38.78 -31.31
C ARG A 395 11.77 -37.59 -32.26
N GLY A 396 12.21 -36.41 -31.82
CA GLY A 396 12.05 -35.15 -32.55
C GLY A 396 10.67 -34.54 -32.43
N GLU A 397 9.85 -34.94 -31.43
CA GLU A 397 8.59 -34.27 -31.09
C GLU A 397 8.88 -32.87 -30.56
N ASN A 398 8.11 -31.87 -31.00
CA ASN A 398 8.30 -30.46 -30.58
C ASN A 398 7.03 -29.74 -30.19
N GLY A 399 5.89 -30.42 -30.10
CA GLY A 399 4.64 -29.85 -29.61
C GLY A 399 3.38 -30.47 -30.22
N PHE A 400 2.30 -29.72 -30.09
CA PHE A 400 0.98 -30.11 -30.58
C PHE A 400 0.37 -28.99 -31.41
N ARG A 401 -0.57 -29.39 -32.32
CA ARG A 401 -1.26 -28.45 -33.19
C ARG A 401 -2.72 -28.87 -33.37
N ILE A 402 -3.61 -27.90 -33.38
CA ILE A 402 -4.97 -28.02 -33.88
C ILE A 402 -5.01 -27.51 -35.33
N GLN A 403 -5.71 -28.18 -36.20
CA GLN A 403 -5.89 -27.77 -37.60
C GLN A 403 -7.29 -27.20 -37.86
N ASN A 404 -7.43 -26.61 -39.04
CA ASN A 404 -8.74 -26.19 -39.54
C ASN A 404 -9.75 -27.34 -39.55
N ASN A 405 -10.98 -27.10 -39.18
CA ASN A 405 -12.08 -28.09 -39.08
C ASN A 405 -11.85 -29.22 -38.06
N TYR A 406 -10.84 -29.13 -37.18
CA TYR A 406 -10.69 -30.10 -36.11
C TYR A 406 -11.68 -29.78 -34.99
N GLU A 407 -12.22 -30.86 -34.42
CA GLU A 407 -13.24 -30.81 -33.36
C GLU A 407 -12.61 -30.47 -32.01
N VAL A 408 -13.31 -29.61 -31.28
CA VAL A 408 -13.17 -29.41 -29.83
C VAL A 408 -14.49 -29.82 -29.24
N ARG A 409 -14.49 -30.95 -28.53
CA ARG A 409 -15.70 -31.60 -28.01
C ARG A 409 -15.77 -31.56 -26.51
N PRO A 410 -16.96 -31.56 -25.94
CA PRO A 410 -17.12 -31.73 -24.50
C PRO A 410 -16.45 -33.02 -24.04
N ALA A 411 -15.76 -32.97 -22.90
CA ALA A 411 -15.28 -34.16 -22.23
C ALA A 411 -16.45 -35.08 -21.81
N SER A 412 -16.17 -36.32 -21.48
CA SER A 412 -17.22 -37.29 -21.17
C SER A 412 -18.14 -36.80 -20.04
N GLY A 413 -19.44 -36.70 -20.34
CA GLY A 413 -20.45 -36.26 -19.37
C GLY A 413 -20.62 -34.73 -19.21
N GLN A 414 -19.86 -33.92 -19.96
CA GLN A 414 -19.79 -32.46 -19.77
C GLN A 414 -20.68 -31.63 -20.72
N GLY A 415 -21.46 -32.27 -21.59
CA GLY A 415 -22.34 -31.56 -22.51
C GLY A 415 -22.34 -32.16 -23.92
N THR A 416 -22.91 -31.45 -24.88
CA THR A 416 -23.11 -31.95 -26.25
C THR A 416 -22.68 -30.98 -27.36
N VAL A 417 -22.31 -29.72 -27.02
CA VAL A 417 -22.03 -28.69 -28.03
C VAL A 417 -20.57 -28.83 -28.51
N LEU A 418 -20.41 -29.05 -29.82
CA LEU A 418 -19.13 -29.16 -30.49
C LEU A 418 -18.71 -27.79 -31.02
N LEU A 419 -17.41 -27.53 -30.94
CA LEU A 419 -16.75 -26.39 -31.59
C LEU A 419 -15.78 -26.90 -32.67
N TYR A 420 -15.58 -26.09 -33.69
CA TYR A 420 -14.65 -26.40 -34.75
C TYR A 420 -13.62 -25.27 -34.94
N ASN A 421 -12.36 -25.61 -35.09
CA ASN A 421 -11.31 -24.61 -35.27
C ASN A 421 -11.44 -23.86 -36.61
N ALA A 422 -11.36 -22.52 -36.59
CA ALA A 422 -11.69 -21.61 -37.70
C ALA A 422 -10.56 -21.32 -38.67
N GLY A 423 -9.85 -22.32 -39.12
CA GLY A 423 -8.92 -22.12 -40.25
C GLY A 423 -7.50 -21.75 -39.92
N ARG A 424 -7.11 -21.60 -38.71
CA ARG A 424 -5.75 -21.38 -38.28
C ARG A 424 -5.10 -22.70 -37.85
N ASN A 425 -3.89 -22.98 -38.38
CA ASN A 425 -3.06 -24.05 -37.81
C ASN A 425 -2.38 -23.50 -36.56
N THR A 426 -2.97 -23.69 -35.40
CA THR A 426 -2.50 -23.11 -34.15
C THR A 426 -1.77 -24.16 -33.31
N GLY A 427 -0.55 -23.83 -32.90
CA GLY A 427 0.14 -24.63 -31.88
C GLY A 427 -0.54 -24.46 -30.55
N ILE A 428 -0.91 -25.56 -29.92
CA ILE A 428 -1.59 -25.60 -28.63
C ILE A 428 -0.93 -26.69 -27.78
N TRP A 429 -1.01 -26.52 -26.45
CA TRP A 429 -0.49 -27.55 -25.55
C TRP A 429 -1.61 -28.10 -24.69
N PRO A 430 -1.97 -29.39 -24.85
CA PRO A 430 -2.96 -30.03 -23.99
C PRO A 430 -2.39 -30.26 -22.59
N PHE A 431 -3.27 -30.38 -21.63
CA PHE A 431 -2.92 -30.55 -20.22
C PHE A 431 -3.78 -31.63 -19.55
N VAL A 432 -3.37 -32.01 -18.36
CA VAL A 432 -4.09 -32.93 -17.48
C VAL A 432 -4.67 -32.07 -16.34
N PRO A 433 -5.97 -32.06 -16.10
CA PRO A 433 -6.59 -31.41 -14.94
C PRO A 433 -6.26 -32.15 -13.65
N PHE A 434 -6.66 -31.62 -12.49
CA PHE A 434 -6.44 -32.28 -11.20
C PHE A 434 -7.21 -33.59 -11.07
N ASP A 435 -8.48 -33.58 -11.50
CA ASP A 435 -9.32 -34.76 -11.62
C ASP A 435 -9.87 -34.88 -13.05
N GLU A 436 -10.14 -36.11 -13.52
CA GLU A 436 -10.68 -36.34 -14.87
C GLU A 436 -12.07 -35.68 -15.04
N GLU A 437 -12.84 -35.58 -13.97
CA GLU A 437 -14.16 -34.96 -13.97
C GLU A 437 -14.11 -33.43 -14.14
N ASP A 438 -12.97 -32.81 -13.85
CA ASP A 438 -12.74 -31.38 -14.04
C ASP A 438 -12.50 -31.00 -15.52
N ALA A 439 -12.20 -31.97 -16.39
CA ALA A 439 -12.06 -31.74 -17.82
C ALA A 439 -13.38 -31.31 -18.42
N LEU A 440 -13.41 -30.16 -19.11
CA LEU A 440 -14.62 -29.62 -19.76
C LEU A 440 -14.60 -29.86 -21.27
N TYR A 441 -13.47 -29.62 -21.91
CA TYR A 441 -13.33 -29.80 -23.36
C TYR A 441 -12.00 -30.47 -23.72
N GLU A 442 -12.06 -31.30 -24.76
CA GLU A 442 -10.94 -32.00 -25.40
C GLU A 442 -10.83 -31.61 -26.87
N ALA A 443 -9.61 -31.48 -27.38
CA ALA A 443 -9.38 -31.11 -28.76
C ALA A 443 -8.82 -32.30 -29.59
N GLU A 444 -9.23 -32.41 -30.86
CA GLU A 444 -8.54 -33.24 -31.82
C GLU A 444 -7.18 -32.60 -32.17
N LEU A 445 -6.11 -33.32 -31.93
CA LEU A 445 -4.73 -32.77 -32.02
C LEU A 445 -3.80 -33.63 -32.91
N LEU A 446 -2.82 -32.94 -33.46
CA LEU A 446 -1.64 -33.55 -34.09
C LEU A 446 -0.40 -33.28 -33.25
N LYS A 447 0.45 -34.28 -33.10
CA LYS A 447 1.84 -34.10 -32.71
C LYS A 447 2.63 -33.47 -33.84
N THR A 448 3.49 -32.52 -33.47
CA THR A 448 4.41 -31.87 -34.42
C THR A 448 5.84 -32.35 -34.17
N PHE A 449 6.63 -32.45 -35.25
CA PHE A 449 8.00 -32.88 -35.20
C PHE A 449 8.94 -31.82 -35.79
N ILE A 450 10.21 -31.82 -35.35
CA ILE A 450 11.25 -30.90 -35.85
C ILE A 450 11.40 -31.05 -37.38
N THR A 451 11.14 -32.24 -37.91
CA THR A 451 11.17 -32.53 -39.37
C THR A 451 10.01 -31.89 -40.14
N GLY A 452 9.01 -31.30 -39.45
CA GLY A 452 7.78 -30.81 -40.05
C GLY A 452 6.69 -31.87 -40.23
N ASN A 453 6.94 -33.12 -39.87
CA ASN A 453 5.94 -34.18 -39.92
C ASN A 453 4.86 -33.93 -38.87
N LEU A 454 3.65 -34.45 -39.15
CA LEU A 454 2.48 -34.41 -38.29
C LEU A 454 1.94 -35.82 -38.09
N GLU A 455 1.62 -36.19 -36.87
CA GLU A 455 1.01 -37.48 -36.55
C GLU A 455 -0.26 -37.23 -35.69
N ARG A 456 -1.32 -38.00 -35.90
CA ARG A 456 -2.51 -37.94 -35.06
C ARG A 456 -2.15 -38.26 -33.61
N TYR A 457 -2.63 -37.44 -32.70
CA TYR A 457 -2.41 -37.65 -31.28
C TYR A 457 -3.64 -38.31 -30.64
N GLU A 458 -3.41 -39.37 -29.88
CA GLU A 458 -4.47 -40.17 -29.23
C GLU A 458 -4.32 -40.21 -27.67
N GLY A 459 -3.49 -39.35 -27.11
CA GLY A 459 -3.33 -39.21 -25.65
C GLY A 459 -4.27 -38.19 -25.03
N PRO A 460 -4.05 -37.81 -23.74
CA PRO A 460 -4.82 -36.77 -23.06
C PRO A 460 -4.84 -35.47 -23.86
N SER A 461 -6.01 -34.98 -24.18
CA SER A 461 -6.23 -33.86 -25.09
C SER A 461 -7.06 -32.73 -24.52
N THR A 462 -7.12 -32.65 -23.20
CA THR A 462 -7.88 -31.59 -22.48
C THR A 462 -7.32 -30.21 -22.83
N VAL A 463 -8.22 -29.29 -23.17
CA VAL A 463 -7.93 -27.89 -23.52
C VAL A 463 -8.77 -26.93 -22.69
N ALA A 464 -9.76 -27.40 -21.96
CA ALA A 464 -10.51 -26.61 -20.99
C ALA A 464 -10.81 -27.42 -19.74
N ALA A 465 -10.67 -26.80 -18.58
CA ALA A 465 -10.97 -27.41 -17.29
C ALA A 465 -11.46 -26.38 -16.28
N ILE A 466 -12.18 -26.86 -15.26
CA ILE A 466 -12.61 -26.11 -14.11
C ILE A 466 -11.72 -26.50 -12.92
N ASN A 467 -11.50 -25.58 -11.97
CA ASN A 467 -10.78 -25.91 -10.73
C ASN A 467 -11.69 -26.68 -9.75
N PRO A 468 -11.11 -27.38 -8.76
CA PRO A 468 -11.89 -28.14 -7.77
C PRO A 468 -12.88 -27.31 -6.97
N GLU A 469 -12.60 -26.02 -6.77
CA GLU A 469 -13.48 -25.07 -6.07
C GLU A 469 -14.70 -24.67 -6.92
N GLY A 470 -14.68 -24.94 -8.24
CA GLY A 470 -15.77 -24.63 -9.15
C GLY A 470 -15.92 -23.15 -9.52
N ASN A 471 -14.92 -22.33 -9.22
CA ASN A 471 -14.97 -20.87 -9.42
C ASN A 471 -13.98 -20.32 -10.46
N LEU A 472 -13.16 -21.19 -11.08
CA LEU A 472 -12.24 -20.82 -12.15
C LEU A 472 -12.31 -21.84 -13.31
N ILE A 473 -12.61 -21.34 -14.51
CA ILE A 473 -12.48 -22.11 -15.76
C ILE A 473 -11.32 -21.53 -16.56
N PHE A 474 -10.39 -22.40 -16.95
CA PHE A 474 -9.38 -22.10 -17.98
C PHE A 474 -9.81 -22.72 -19.30
N PHE A 475 -9.92 -21.90 -20.36
CA PHE A 475 -10.20 -22.35 -21.73
C PHE A 475 -8.97 -22.03 -22.61
N GLY A 476 -8.24 -23.04 -23.01
CA GLY A 476 -6.91 -22.95 -23.63
C GLY A 476 -6.91 -22.69 -25.14
N ILE A 477 -8.03 -22.33 -25.73
CA ILE A 477 -8.17 -21.90 -27.13
C ILE A 477 -8.93 -20.57 -27.13
N PRO A 478 -8.43 -19.50 -27.76
CA PRO A 478 -9.16 -18.25 -27.89
C PRO A 478 -10.52 -18.49 -28.56
N MET A 479 -11.60 -17.95 -27.99
CA MET A 479 -12.96 -18.14 -28.49
C MET A 479 -13.13 -17.65 -29.94
N ILE A 480 -12.43 -16.60 -30.35
CA ILE A 480 -12.43 -16.09 -31.72
C ILE A 480 -11.83 -17.07 -32.74
N ASP A 481 -11.07 -18.07 -32.31
CA ASP A 481 -10.48 -19.07 -33.18
C ASP A 481 -11.46 -20.18 -33.59
N PHE A 482 -12.71 -20.15 -33.11
CA PHE A 482 -13.73 -21.10 -33.51
C PHE A 482 -14.56 -20.62 -34.69
N MET A 483 -15.01 -21.57 -35.52
CA MET A 483 -15.95 -21.29 -36.60
C MET A 483 -17.34 -21.07 -36.06
N ASP A 484 -17.99 -20.09 -36.65
CA ASP A 484 -19.42 -19.98 -36.67
C ASP A 484 -19.95 -20.85 -37.82
N ASN A 485 -20.20 -22.14 -37.55
CA ASN A 485 -20.47 -23.17 -38.59
C ASN A 485 -21.83 -23.05 -39.25
N GLY A 486 -22.52 -21.87 -39.15
CA GLY A 486 -23.85 -21.67 -39.73
C GLY A 486 -24.97 -22.38 -38.98
N ALA A 487 -24.66 -23.11 -37.90
CA ALA A 487 -25.57 -23.34 -36.83
C ALA A 487 -25.39 -22.11 -35.91
N GLU A 488 -26.16 -21.05 -36.12
CA GLU A 488 -26.21 -19.90 -35.26
C GLU A 488 -26.25 -20.38 -33.80
N GLY A 489 -25.22 -20.09 -33.01
CA GLY A 489 -25.26 -20.29 -31.58
C GLY A 489 -24.34 -21.33 -30.96
N ASP A 490 -23.42 -21.95 -31.69
CA ASP A 490 -22.51 -22.96 -31.08
C ASP A 490 -21.58 -22.31 -30.04
N ILE A 491 -20.99 -21.16 -30.35
CA ILE A 491 -20.10 -20.42 -29.42
C ILE A 491 -20.92 -19.88 -28.26
N GLU A 492 -22.08 -19.28 -28.52
CA GLU A 492 -23.00 -18.78 -27.51
C GLU A 492 -23.52 -19.91 -26.61
N ALA A 493 -23.84 -21.08 -27.16
CA ALA A 493 -24.27 -22.23 -26.38
C ALA A 493 -23.16 -22.74 -25.44
N VAL A 494 -21.90 -22.74 -25.89
CA VAL A 494 -20.74 -23.07 -25.05
C VAL A 494 -20.54 -22.01 -23.97
N LEU A 495 -20.57 -20.73 -24.33
CA LEU A 495 -20.43 -19.64 -23.35
C LEU A 495 -21.56 -19.65 -22.34
N GLN A 496 -22.81 -19.92 -22.77
CA GLN A 496 -23.95 -20.07 -21.86
C GLN A 496 -23.73 -21.23 -20.88
N GLU A 497 -23.26 -22.40 -21.36
CA GLU A 497 -22.97 -23.54 -20.49
C GLU A 497 -21.84 -23.21 -19.50
N LEU A 498 -20.73 -22.63 -19.94
CA LEU A 498 -19.57 -22.41 -19.11
C LEU A 498 -19.74 -21.22 -18.16
N LEU A 499 -20.27 -20.10 -18.65
CA LEU A 499 -20.38 -18.87 -17.87
C LEU A 499 -21.62 -18.87 -16.99
N ILE A 500 -22.82 -19.16 -17.57
CA ILE A 500 -24.07 -19.05 -16.82
C ILE A 500 -24.30 -20.30 -15.98
N ASN A 501 -24.24 -21.50 -16.59
CA ASN A 501 -24.64 -22.72 -15.89
C ASN A 501 -23.56 -23.21 -14.91
N ARG A 502 -22.26 -22.98 -15.21
CA ARG A 502 -21.14 -23.43 -14.35
C ARG A 502 -20.62 -22.37 -13.42
N LEU A 503 -20.32 -21.18 -13.93
CA LEU A 503 -19.74 -20.10 -13.15
C LEU A 503 -20.77 -19.13 -12.55
N GLY A 504 -22.05 -19.26 -12.92
CA GLY A 504 -23.12 -18.45 -12.35
C GLY A 504 -23.16 -17.00 -12.83
N PHE A 505 -22.55 -16.67 -13.97
CA PHE A 505 -22.66 -15.34 -14.55
C PHE A 505 -24.13 -14.98 -14.71
N SER A 506 -24.54 -13.84 -14.16
CA SER A 506 -25.95 -13.45 -14.21
C SER A 506 -26.28 -12.74 -15.53
N THR A 507 -27.40 -13.11 -16.13
CA THR A 507 -27.98 -12.31 -17.18
C THR A 507 -28.72 -11.14 -16.54
N GLN A 508 -28.53 -9.92 -17.04
CA GLN A 508 -29.35 -8.80 -16.60
C GLN A 508 -30.82 -9.08 -16.97
N GLN A 509 -31.68 -8.95 -15.99
CA GLN A 509 -33.14 -8.95 -16.20
C GLN A 509 -33.63 -7.58 -16.65
#